data_e82984558f50524ddf370fb775b230f8
#
_entry.id   e82984558f50524ddf370fb775b230f8
#
_cell.length_a   1.000
_cell.length_b   1.000
_cell.length_c   1.000
_cell.angle_alpha   90.00
_cell.angle_beta   90.00
_cell.angle_gamma   90.00
#
_symmetry.space_group_name_H-M   'P 1'
#
loop_
_entity.id
_entity.type
_entity.pdbx_description
1 polymer ?
#
loop_
_entity_poly.entity_id
_entity_poly.type
_entity_poly.pdbx_seq_one_letter_code
_entity_poly.pdbx_strand_id
1 'polypeptide(L)'
;LKQLLPKCFFASIVVREVGFRMDFDHESLLRCFVNEEEEKAIIDWCTEQDNKRSDIFEYRLEAADKLREEGNEFYKTGDCDTARQRYFAAVWHLDFDIGQQWNMMENHQLDLNTRKMKAISNVCAAYLKAKDWTNTKKAADVGLRHMAKSDLKDKDSEAKFLFRKGVANLERGFTEDAYESLKKADAAKPNDREIREALKQASQGQREDKAKAKQVWQSKLLTEEEKACQGSWLQPAVLLARCKARWCRCCRRKGKSA
;
A
#
# COMPACT_ATOMS: atom_id res chain seq x y z
N LEU A 1 35.63 -13.67 38.43
CA LEU A 1 34.16 -13.71 38.31
C LEU A 1 33.63 -12.56 37.42
N LYS A 2 34.18 -12.43 36.18
CA LYS A 2 33.70 -11.50 35.12
C LYS A 2 33.79 -12.17 33.76
N GLN A 3 33.18 -13.33 33.63
CA GLN A 3 32.99 -13.97 32.32
C GLN A 3 31.72 -14.78 32.42
N LEU A 4 30.86 -14.68 31.39
CA LEU A 4 29.58 -15.37 31.18
C LEU A 4 28.31 -14.58 31.58
N LEU A 5 28.07 -13.46 30.85
CA LEU A 5 26.70 -13.04 30.54
C LEU A 5 26.57 -13.06 29.03
N PRO A 6 25.53 -13.72 28.48
CA PRO A 6 25.38 -13.83 27.04
C PRO A 6 25.12 -12.47 26.42
N LYS A 7 25.79 -12.20 25.30
CA LYS A 7 25.71 -10.95 24.53
C LYS A 7 24.29 -10.55 24.10
N CYS A 8 23.32 -11.42 24.26
CA CYS A 8 21.91 -11.17 23.98
C CYS A 8 21.18 -10.27 24.99
N PHE A 9 21.71 -10.13 26.22
CA PHE A 9 21.04 -9.31 27.24
C PHE A 9 21.34 -7.81 27.11
N PHE A 10 22.47 -7.46 26.50
CA PHE A 10 22.86 -6.05 26.29
C PHE A 10 22.12 -5.39 25.12
N ALA A 11 21.73 -6.17 24.11
CA ALA A 11 20.97 -5.66 22.97
C ALA A 11 19.53 -5.22 23.36
N SER A 12 18.95 -5.89 24.36
CA SER A 12 17.57 -5.59 24.80
C SER A 12 17.47 -4.32 25.67
N ILE A 13 18.55 -3.86 26.28
CA ILE A 13 18.53 -2.69 27.19
C ILE A 13 18.78 -1.39 26.42
N VAL A 14 19.67 -1.41 25.42
CA VAL A 14 20.00 -0.21 24.62
C VAL A 14 18.88 0.17 23.63
N VAL A 15 18.07 -0.82 23.21
CA VAL A 15 16.97 -0.59 22.25
C VAL A 15 15.75 0.11 22.90
N ARG A 16 15.63 0.08 24.24
CA ARG A 16 14.49 0.72 24.93
C ARG A 16 14.59 2.24 25.02
N GLU A 17 15.79 2.82 24.94
CA GLU A 17 15.95 4.28 25.07
C GLU A 17 15.84 5.08 23.76
N VAL A 18 15.93 4.43 22.59
CA VAL A 18 15.94 5.14 21.29
C VAL A 18 14.60 5.02 20.54
N GLY A 19 13.57 4.38 21.10
CA GLY A 19 12.27 4.24 20.45
C GLY A 19 12.30 3.45 19.13
N PHE A 20 13.41 2.81 18.80
CA PHE A 20 13.57 1.94 17.65
C PHE A 20 13.01 0.56 18.01
N ARG A 21 11.72 0.38 17.82
CA ARG A 21 11.09 -0.93 17.84
C ARG A 21 11.71 -1.72 16.68
N MET A 22 12.75 -2.51 16.96
CA MET A 22 13.09 -3.62 16.08
C MET A 22 11.94 -4.61 16.21
N ASP A 23 10.91 -4.43 15.42
CA ASP A 23 9.98 -5.49 15.11
C ASP A 23 10.83 -6.51 14.32
N PHE A 24 11.40 -7.46 15.04
CA PHE A 24 11.87 -8.71 14.47
C PHE A 24 10.60 -9.44 14.03
N ASP A 25 10.02 -9.00 12.92
CA ASP A 25 8.97 -9.71 12.25
C ASP A 25 9.58 -11.03 11.74
N HIS A 26 9.55 -12.05 12.59
CA HIS A 26 9.76 -13.46 12.22
C HIS A 26 8.59 -13.99 11.37
N GLU A 27 7.75 -13.08 10.89
CA GLU A 27 6.60 -13.45 10.11
C GLU A 27 7.05 -13.91 8.73
N SER A 28 6.69 -15.14 8.38
CA SER A 28 6.88 -15.69 7.03
C SER A 28 6.39 -14.69 5.99
N LEU A 29 7.15 -14.49 4.92
CA LEU A 29 6.75 -13.60 3.82
C LEU A 29 5.40 -14.03 3.24
N LEU A 30 5.13 -15.33 3.21
CA LEU A 30 3.85 -15.87 2.74
C LEU A 30 2.68 -15.45 3.64
N ARG A 31 2.87 -15.37 4.96
CA ARG A 31 1.84 -14.92 5.93
C ARG A 31 1.45 -13.44 5.75
N CYS A 32 2.26 -12.66 5.06
CA CYS A 32 1.86 -11.31 4.66
C CYS A 32 0.68 -11.31 3.66
N PHE A 33 0.39 -12.43 3.00
CA PHE A 33 -0.63 -12.53 1.95
C PHE A 33 -1.79 -13.44 2.33
N VAL A 34 -1.52 -14.51 3.05
CA VAL A 34 -2.45 -15.60 3.36
C VAL A 34 -2.56 -15.83 4.86
N ASN A 35 -3.64 -16.48 5.31
CA ASN A 35 -3.79 -16.94 6.68
C ASN A 35 -3.10 -18.31 6.90
N GLU A 36 -3.10 -18.82 8.14
CA GLU A 36 -2.43 -20.09 8.48
C GLU A 36 -3.03 -21.31 7.77
N GLU A 37 -4.33 -21.32 7.54
CA GLU A 37 -5.02 -22.41 6.83
C GLU A 37 -4.64 -22.42 5.36
N GLU A 38 -4.62 -21.25 4.73
CA GLU A 38 -4.19 -21.09 3.34
C GLU A 38 -2.70 -21.41 3.16
N GLU A 39 -1.84 -20.99 4.10
CA GLU A 39 -0.41 -21.32 4.10
C GLU A 39 -0.23 -22.84 4.12
N LYS A 40 -0.94 -23.52 5.03
CA LYS A 40 -0.90 -24.99 5.11
C LYS A 40 -1.37 -25.65 3.82
N ALA A 41 -2.47 -25.19 3.23
CA ALA A 41 -2.98 -25.71 1.97
C ALA A 41 -1.96 -25.55 0.82
N ILE A 42 -1.21 -24.45 0.78
CA ILE A 42 -0.14 -24.23 -0.20
C ILE A 42 1.01 -25.23 0.03
N ILE A 43 1.42 -25.44 1.28
CA ILE A 43 2.49 -26.39 1.63
C ILE A 43 2.08 -27.82 1.30
N ASP A 44 0.86 -28.21 1.65
CA ASP A 44 0.32 -29.53 1.36
C ASP A 44 0.29 -29.76 -0.16
N TRP A 45 -0.22 -28.78 -0.92
CA TRP A 45 -0.20 -28.83 -2.36
C TRP A 45 1.23 -28.96 -2.95
N CYS A 46 2.20 -28.18 -2.46
CA CYS A 46 3.60 -28.32 -2.90
C CYS A 46 4.15 -29.73 -2.64
N THR A 47 3.76 -30.32 -1.51
CA THR A 47 4.20 -31.67 -1.13
C THR A 47 3.58 -32.74 -2.02
N GLU A 48 2.31 -32.63 -2.37
CA GLU A 48 1.59 -33.51 -3.29
C GLU A 48 2.16 -33.48 -4.71
N GLN A 49 2.63 -32.32 -5.15
CA GLN A 49 3.24 -32.12 -6.47
C GLN A 49 4.74 -32.52 -6.50
N ASP A 50 5.25 -33.17 -5.46
CA ASP A 50 6.68 -33.50 -5.28
C ASP A 50 7.62 -32.28 -5.39
N ASN A 51 7.07 -31.11 -5.08
CA ASN A 51 7.77 -29.83 -5.08
C ASN A 51 8.13 -29.41 -3.65
N LYS A 52 8.82 -30.31 -2.94
CA LYS A 52 9.23 -30.09 -1.56
C LYS A 52 10.31 -29.03 -1.46
N ARG A 53 10.29 -28.31 -0.35
CA ARG A 53 11.31 -27.31 -0.06
C ARG A 53 12.66 -27.97 0.16
N SER A 54 13.62 -27.67 -0.69
CA SER A 54 15.01 -28.14 -0.59
C SER A 54 15.79 -27.33 0.46
N ASP A 55 16.81 -27.95 1.05
CA ASP A 55 17.79 -27.22 1.89
C ASP A 55 18.84 -26.50 1.04
N ILE A 56 18.93 -26.83 -0.25
CA ILE A 56 19.90 -26.24 -1.19
C ILE A 56 19.33 -24.96 -1.75
N PHE A 57 20.10 -23.87 -1.61
CA PHE A 57 19.69 -22.54 -2.01
C PHE A 57 19.29 -22.45 -3.49
N GLU A 58 20.14 -22.94 -4.39
CA GLU A 58 19.93 -22.89 -5.83
C GLU A 58 18.66 -23.63 -6.25
N TYR A 59 18.41 -24.80 -5.70
CA TYR A 59 17.20 -25.59 -6.02
C TYR A 59 15.93 -24.89 -5.55
N ARG A 60 15.97 -24.14 -4.43
CA ARG A 60 14.82 -23.34 -4.01
C ARG A 60 14.56 -22.19 -4.95
N LEU A 61 15.61 -21.55 -5.46
CA LEU A 61 15.47 -20.45 -6.43
C LEU A 61 14.92 -20.96 -7.77
N GLU A 62 15.41 -22.09 -8.26
CA GLU A 62 14.94 -22.74 -9.51
C GLU A 62 13.47 -23.15 -9.38
N ALA A 63 13.08 -23.79 -8.26
CA ALA A 63 11.69 -24.15 -8.00
C ALA A 63 10.76 -22.90 -7.98
N ALA A 64 11.21 -21.84 -7.33
CA ALA A 64 10.45 -20.60 -7.29
C ALA A 64 10.29 -19.95 -8.67
N ASP A 65 11.32 -19.95 -9.50
CA ASP A 65 11.24 -19.42 -10.86
C ASP A 65 10.31 -20.26 -11.74
N LYS A 66 10.41 -21.58 -11.67
CA LYS A 66 9.51 -22.51 -12.39
C LYS A 66 8.05 -22.25 -12.01
N LEU A 67 7.74 -22.20 -10.73
CA LEU A 67 6.39 -21.91 -10.22
C LEU A 67 5.88 -20.53 -10.66
N ARG A 68 6.76 -19.53 -10.65
CA ARG A 68 6.42 -18.19 -11.13
C ARG A 68 6.10 -18.19 -12.63
N GLU A 69 6.82 -18.96 -13.42
CA GLU A 69 6.57 -19.10 -14.86
C GLU A 69 5.26 -19.84 -15.14
N GLU A 70 5.00 -20.94 -14.45
CA GLU A 70 3.71 -21.63 -14.50
C GLU A 70 2.57 -20.69 -14.14
N GLY A 71 2.73 -19.89 -13.06
CA GLY A 71 1.76 -18.88 -12.67
C GLY A 71 1.52 -17.83 -13.76
N ASN A 72 2.56 -17.44 -14.50
CA ASN A 72 2.42 -16.51 -15.63
C ASN A 72 1.56 -17.08 -16.75
N GLU A 73 1.62 -18.37 -17.04
CA GLU A 73 0.77 -18.99 -18.05
C GLU A 73 -0.71 -18.96 -17.62
N PHE A 74 -1.02 -19.33 -16.38
CA PHE A 74 -2.38 -19.20 -15.85
C PHE A 74 -2.86 -17.75 -15.80
N TYR A 75 -1.97 -16.82 -15.47
CA TYR A 75 -2.30 -15.39 -15.51
C TYR A 75 -2.66 -14.92 -16.91
N LYS A 76 -1.97 -15.38 -17.96
CA LYS A 76 -2.29 -15.04 -19.35
C LYS A 76 -3.67 -15.56 -19.76
N THR A 77 -4.00 -16.78 -19.39
CA THR A 77 -5.32 -17.38 -19.68
C THR A 77 -6.47 -16.78 -18.88
N GLY A 78 -6.18 -15.99 -17.85
CA GLY A 78 -7.17 -15.32 -17.02
C GLY A 78 -7.55 -16.10 -15.74
N ASP A 79 -6.97 -17.27 -15.52
CA ASP A 79 -7.13 -18.03 -14.28
C ASP A 79 -6.26 -17.41 -13.17
N CYS A 80 -6.80 -16.37 -12.54
CA CYS A 80 -6.10 -15.63 -11.50
C CYS A 80 -5.95 -16.44 -10.21
N ASP A 81 -6.83 -17.38 -9.93
CA ASP A 81 -6.80 -18.17 -8.70
C ASP A 81 -5.67 -19.20 -8.74
N THR A 82 -5.59 -19.97 -9.82
CA THR A 82 -4.47 -20.90 -10.02
C THR A 82 -3.14 -20.14 -10.14
N ALA A 83 -3.11 -19.01 -10.84
CA ALA A 83 -1.92 -18.16 -10.93
C ALA A 83 -1.44 -17.72 -9.54
N ARG A 84 -2.34 -17.26 -8.65
CA ARG A 84 -2.00 -16.90 -7.27
C ARG A 84 -1.41 -18.07 -6.47
N GLN A 85 -2.03 -19.25 -6.58
CA GLN A 85 -1.52 -20.44 -5.90
C GLN A 85 -0.07 -20.72 -6.30
N ARG A 86 0.26 -20.65 -7.61
CA ARG A 86 1.64 -20.83 -8.11
C ARG A 86 2.58 -19.75 -7.58
N TYR A 87 2.14 -18.48 -7.58
CA TYR A 87 2.94 -17.40 -7.06
C TYR A 87 3.17 -17.50 -5.56
N PHE A 88 2.18 -17.93 -4.78
CA PHE A 88 2.35 -18.18 -3.35
C PHE A 88 3.33 -19.32 -3.07
N ALA A 89 3.25 -20.42 -3.84
CA ALA A 89 4.22 -21.49 -3.76
C ALA A 89 5.64 -21.00 -4.09
N ALA A 90 5.79 -20.12 -5.09
CA ALA A 90 7.07 -19.49 -5.38
C ALA A 90 7.56 -18.61 -4.20
N VAL A 91 6.68 -17.81 -3.59
CA VAL A 91 7.01 -17.03 -2.40
C VAL A 91 7.45 -17.92 -1.25
N TRP A 92 6.78 -19.04 -1.03
CA TRP A 92 7.15 -20.02 0.01
C TRP A 92 8.55 -20.59 -0.18
N HIS A 93 8.94 -20.96 -1.41
CA HIS A 93 10.30 -21.41 -1.70
C HIS A 93 11.35 -20.32 -1.44
N LEU A 94 11.02 -19.04 -1.67
CA LEU A 94 11.91 -17.90 -1.45
C LEU A 94 11.96 -17.42 0.01
N ASP A 95 11.15 -18.01 0.89
CA ASP A 95 11.06 -17.59 2.28
C ASP A 95 12.13 -18.30 3.12
N PHE A 96 13.32 -17.69 3.18
CA PHE A 96 14.43 -18.12 4.01
C PHE A 96 14.32 -17.47 5.38
N ASP A 97 14.59 -18.24 6.44
CA ASP A 97 14.64 -17.70 7.79
C ASP A 97 15.80 -16.70 7.98
N ILE A 98 15.74 -15.92 9.06
CA ILE A 98 16.74 -14.88 9.33
C ILE A 98 18.13 -15.49 9.52
N GLY A 99 18.25 -16.67 10.15
CA GLY A 99 19.51 -17.34 10.35
C GLY A 99 20.15 -17.79 9.03
N GLN A 100 19.34 -18.30 8.11
CA GLN A 100 19.78 -18.63 6.76
C GLN A 100 20.22 -17.41 5.98
N GLN A 101 19.43 -16.31 6.02
CA GLN A 101 19.75 -15.06 5.32
C GLN A 101 21.01 -14.38 5.88
N TRP A 102 21.23 -14.47 7.17
CA TRP A 102 22.42 -13.86 7.81
C TRP A 102 23.74 -14.45 7.32
N ASN A 103 23.75 -15.74 6.99
CA ASN A 103 24.93 -16.44 6.50
C ASN A 103 25.10 -16.39 4.97
N MET A 104 24.21 -15.73 4.26
CA MET A 104 24.30 -15.62 2.80
C MET A 104 25.31 -14.56 2.37
N MET A 105 26.02 -14.84 1.28
CA MET A 105 26.85 -13.82 0.61
C MET A 105 25.97 -12.73 0.01
N GLU A 106 26.48 -11.51 -0.12
CA GLU A 106 25.74 -10.34 -0.63
C GLU A 106 25.11 -10.58 -2.01
N ASN A 107 25.80 -11.28 -2.91
CA ASN A 107 25.27 -11.63 -4.22
C ASN A 107 24.05 -12.56 -4.14
N HIS A 108 24.07 -13.55 -3.22
CA HIS A 108 22.94 -14.44 -2.98
C HIS A 108 21.77 -13.70 -2.34
N GLN A 109 22.05 -12.77 -1.42
CA GLN A 109 21.00 -11.93 -0.82
C GLN A 109 20.35 -11.02 -1.88
N LEU A 110 21.15 -10.43 -2.77
CA LEU A 110 20.65 -9.60 -3.85
C LEU A 110 19.77 -10.40 -4.83
N ASP A 111 20.22 -11.60 -5.23
CA ASP A 111 19.46 -12.48 -6.12
C ASP A 111 18.15 -12.94 -5.46
N LEU A 112 18.21 -13.38 -4.21
CA LEU A 112 17.03 -13.75 -3.43
C LEU A 112 16.02 -12.59 -3.34
N ASN A 113 16.49 -11.40 -2.96
CA ASN A 113 15.63 -10.23 -2.80
C ASN A 113 15.00 -9.80 -4.13
N THR A 114 15.75 -9.91 -5.23
CA THR A 114 15.25 -9.61 -6.58
C THR A 114 14.14 -10.60 -6.99
N ARG A 115 14.30 -11.89 -6.70
CA ARG A 115 13.31 -12.94 -7.00
C ARG A 115 12.08 -12.79 -6.11
N LYS A 116 12.25 -12.51 -4.81
CA LYS A 116 11.14 -12.17 -3.89
C LYS A 116 10.32 -11.02 -4.46
N MET A 117 10.97 -9.95 -4.90
CA MET A 117 10.29 -8.79 -5.45
C MET A 117 9.49 -9.11 -6.72
N LYS A 118 10.05 -9.93 -7.63
CA LYS A 118 9.33 -10.39 -8.83
C LYS A 118 8.10 -11.22 -8.46
N ALA A 119 8.22 -12.15 -7.50
CA ALA A 119 7.12 -12.97 -7.03
C ALA A 119 6.00 -12.12 -6.38
N ILE A 120 6.35 -11.21 -5.48
CA ILE A 120 5.41 -10.26 -4.86
C ILE A 120 4.71 -9.40 -5.92
N SER A 121 5.45 -8.93 -6.92
CA SER A 121 4.88 -8.17 -8.03
C SER A 121 3.83 -8.98 -8.80
N ASN A 122 4.09 -10.26 -9.06
CA ASN A 122 3.14 -11.13 -9.75
C ASN A 122 1.89 -11.42 -8.90
N VAL A 123 2.05 -11.66 -7.59
CA VAL A 123 0.92 -11.76 -6.64
C VAL A 123 0.05 -10.50 -6.71
N CYS A 124 0.67 -9.33 -6.63
CA CYS A 124 -0.03 -8.05 -6.70
C CYS A 124 -0.76 -7.87 -8.05
N ALA A 125 -0.15 -8.31 -9.16
CA ALA A 125 -0.79 -8.26 -10.49
C ALA A 125 -1.99 -9.20 -10.59
N ALA A 126 -1.91 -10.40 -10.01
CA ALA A 126 -3.00 -11.36 -10.01
C ALA A 126 -4.20 -10.85 -9.20
N TYR A 127 -3.98 -10.27 -8.03
CA TYR A 127 -5.03 -9.61 -7.27
C TYR A 127 -5.67 -8.44 -8.01
N LEU A 128 -4.85 -7.61 -8.68
CA LEU A 128 -5.34 -6.49 -9.48
C LEU A 128 -6.26 -6.97 -10.62
N LYS A 129 -5.84 -8.02 -11.34
CA LYS A 129 -6.61 -8.62 -12.44
C LYS A 129 -7.90 -9.27 -11.95
N ALA A 130 -7.88 -9.88 -10.76
CA ALA A 130 -9.04 -10.44 -10.08
C ALA A 130 -9.96 -9.37 -9.48
N LYS A 131 -9.59 -8.09 -9.54
CA LYS A 131 -10.31 -6.95 -8.93
C LYS A 131 -10.43 -7.04 -7.40
N ASP A 132 -9.52 -7.75 -6.76
CA ASP A 132 -9.41 -7.78 -5.31
C ASP A 132 -8.56 -6.59 -4.83
N TRP A 133 -9.23 -5.45 -4.72
CA TRP A 133 -8.57 -4.18 -4.40
C TRP A 133 -7.92 -4.16 -3.02
N THR A 134 -8.51 -4.88 -2.07
CA THR A 134 -7.99 -4.94 -0.69
C THR A 134 -6.67 -5.68 -0.64
N ASN A 135 -6.60 -6.87 -1.24
CA ASN A 135 -5.38 -7.65 -1.27
C ASN A 135 -4.36 -7.09 -2.27
N THR A 136 -4.80 -6.41 -3.34
CA THR A 136 -3.90 -5.64 -4.23
C THR A 136 -3.13 -4.58 -3.45
N LYS A 137 -3.83 -3.77 -2.62
CA LYS A 137 -3.18 -2.76 -1.77
C LYS A 137 -2.22 -3.40 -0.79
N LYS A 138 -2.64 -4.47 -0.08
CA LYS A 138 -1.78 -5.21 0.85
C LYS A 138 -0.50 -5.70 0.16
N ALA A 139 -0.62 -6.36 -1.00
CA ALA A 139 0.50 -6.89 -1.75
C ALA A 139 1.45 -5.79 -2.23
N ALA A 140 0.92 -4.65 -2.67
CA ALA A 140 1.73 -3.49 -3.05
C ALA A 140 2.49 -2.91 -1.84
N ASP A 141 1.85 -2.80 -0.68
CA ASP A 141 2.48 -2.34 0.56
C ASP A 141 3.60 -3.30 1.03
N VAL A 142 3.40 -4.62 0.89
CA VAL A 142 4.44 -5.63 1.16
C VAL A 142 5.62 -5.46 0.21
N GLY A 143 5.38 -5.28 -1.09
CA GLY A 143 6.43 -5.06 -2.08
C GLY A 143 7.25 -3.81 -1.79
N LEU A 144 6.61 -2.68 -1.49
CA LEU A 144 7.29 -1.43 -1.13
C LEU A 144 8.11 -1.56 0.17
N ARG A 145 7.60 -2.24 1.18
CA ARG A 145 8.35 -2.55 2.42
C ARG A 145 9.55 -3.43 2.16
N HIS A 146 9.39 -4.46 1.31
CA HIS A 146 10.50 -5.34 0.93
C HIS A 146 11.60 -4.57 0.20
N MET A 147 11.26 -3.69 -0.74
CA MET A 147 12.23 -2.82 -1.42
C MET A 147 13.00 -1.93 -0.44
N ALA A 148 12.29 -1.32 0.51
CA ALA A 148 12.91 -0.46 1.53
C ALA A 148 13.86 -1.24 2.46
N LYS A 149 13.48 -2.48 2.86
CA LYS A 149 14.31 -3.34 3.73
C LYS A 149 15.56 -3.87 3.02
N SER A 150 15.46 -4.18 1.74
CA SER A 150 16.53 -4.79 0.93
C SER A 150 17.40 -3.78 0.18
N ASP A 151 17.17 -2.48 0.35
CA ASP A 151 17.82 -1.36 -0.37
C ASP A 151 17.82 -1.55 -1.91
N LEU A 152 16.79 -2.22 -2.42
CA LEU A 152 16.62 -2.43 -3.86
C LEU A 152 16.17 -1.13 -4.55
N LYS A 153 17.04 -0.54 -5.34
CA LYS A 153 16.79 0.72 -6.05
C LYS A 153 16.24 0.49 -7.47
N ASP A 154 15.18 -0.29 -7.59
CA ASP A 154 14.49 -0.53 -8.86
C ASP A 154 13.25 0.38 -8.99
N LYS A 155 13.44 1.52 -9.66
CA LYS A 155 12.38 2.52 -9.88
C LYS A 155 11.21 1.97 -10.70
N ASP A 156 11.45 1.04 -11.61
CA ASP A 156 10.38 0.45 -12.43
C ASP A 156 9.46 -0.44 -11.57
N SER A 157 10.03 -1.24 -10.67
CA SER A 157 9.25 -2.05 -9.73
C SER A 157 8.54 -1.18 -8.69
N GLU A 158 9.20 -0.13 -8.19
CA GLU A 158 8.59 0.85 -7.30
C GLU A 158 7.37 1.50 -7.96
N ALA A 159 7.50 1.99 -9.18
CA ALA A 159 6.40 2.58 -9.94
C ALA A 159 5.23 1.60 -10.12
N LYS A 160 5.50 0.32 -10.42
CA LYS A 160 4.47 -0.72 -10.56
C LYS A 160 3.69 -0.94 -9.27
N PHE A 161 4.37 -1.03 -8.12
CA PHE A 161 3.70 -1.18 -6.82
C PHE A 161 2.89 0.06 -6.46
N LEU A 162 3.44 1.24 -6.63
CA LEU A 162 2.75 2.50 -6.36
C LEU A 162 1.54 2.70 -7.27
N PHE A 163 1.66 2.35 -8.56
CA PHE A 163 0.55 2.39 -9.50
C PHE A 163 -0.59 1.45 -9.09
N ARG A 164 -0.27 0.18 -8.81
CA ARG A 164 -1.28 -0.81 -8.40
C ARG A 164 -1.95 -0.44 -7.08
N LYS A 165 -1.19 0.09 -6.10
CA LYS A 165 -1.72 0.64 -4.87
C LYS A 165 -2.68 1.82 -5.13
N GLY A 166 -2.28 2.72 -6.02
CA GLY A 166 -3.09 3.87 -6.40
C GLY A 166 -4.40 3.46 -7.07
N VAL A 167 -4.36 2.54 -8.03
CA VAL A 167 -5.56 2.00 -8.68
C VAL A 167 -6.47 1.31 -7.66
N ALA A 168 -5.91 0.47 -6.79
CA ALA A 168 -6.68 -0.20 -5.76
C ALA A 168 -7.38 0.77 -4.79
N ASN A 169 -6.70 1.86 -4.40
CA ASN A 169 -7.30 2.90 -3.57
C ASN A 169 -8.39 3.68 -4.33
N LEU A 170 -8.21 3.94 -5.62
CA LEU A 170 -9.19 4.62 -6.47
C LEU A 170 -10.50 3.84 -6.54
N GLU A 171 -10.41 2.54 -6.84
CA GLU A 171 -11.56 1.64 -6.92
C GLU A 171 -12.29 1.44 -5.58
N ARG A 172 -11.56 1.62 -4.48
CA ARG A 172 -12.14 1.60 -3.12
C ARG A 172 -12.71 2.95 -2.67
N GLY A 173 -12.58 4.01 -3.49
CA GLY A 173 -13.07 5.35 -3.17
C GLY A 173 -12.13 6.18 -2.27
N PHE A 174 -10.89 5.75 -2.03
CA PHE A 174 -9.89 6.51 -1.27
C PHE A 174 -9.09 7.41 -2.20
N THR A 175 -9.72 8.48 -2.69
CA THR A 175 -9.19 9.35 -3.76
C THR A 175 -7.92 10.09 -3.36
N GLU A 176 -7.78 10.50 -2.08
CA GLU A 176 -6.60 11.19 -1.55
C GLU A 176 -5.38 10.26 -1.55
N ASP A 177 -5.51 9.07 -0.95
CA ASP A 177 -4.45 8.06 -0.89
C ASP A 177 -4.06 7.58 -2.29
N ALA A 178 -5.04 7.47 -3.19
CA ALA A 178 -4.83 7.13 -4.59
C ALA A 178 -3.98 8.19 -5.29
N TYR A 179 -4.35 9.47 -5.14
CA TYR A 179 -3.62 10.59 -5.73
C TYR A 179 -2.16 10.64 -5.26
N GLU A 180 -1.92 10.49 -3.95
CA GLU A 180 -0.56 10.49 -3.40
C GLU A 180 0.28 9.32 -3.95
N SER A 181 -0.30 8.11 -4.00
CA SER A 181 0.38 6.93 -4.51
C SER A 181 0.72 7.07 -5.99
N LEU A 182 -0.23 7.54 -6.81
CA LEU A 182 -0.04 7.73 -8.25
C LEU A 182 0.92 8.88 -8.57
N LYS A 183 0.94 9.94 -7.76
CA LYS A 183 1.93 11.02 -7.88
C LYS A 183 3.35 10.52 -7.65
N LYS A 184 3.55 9.64 -6.66
CA LYS A 184 4.84 8.99 -6.42
C LYS A 184 5.21 8.04 -7.57
N ALA A 185 4.23 7.31 -8.12
CA ALA A 185 4.43 6.45 -9.28
C ALA A 185 4.89 7.23 -10.52
N ASP A 186 4.26 8.38 -10.80
CA ASP A 186 4.65 9.27 -11.92
C ASP A 186 6.06 9.86 -11.72
N ALA A 187 6.44 10.15 -10.47
CA ALA A 187 7.80 10.60 -10.16
C ALA A 187 8.85 9.48 -10.33
N ALA A 188 8.51 8.22 -10.02
CA ALA A 188 9.40 7.07 -10.22
C ALA A 188 9.53 6.68 -11.71
N LYS A 189 8.43 6.77 -12.47
CA LYS A 189 8.41 6.46 -13.92
C LYS A 189 7.67 7.57 -14.68
N PRO A 190 8.37 8.65 -15.04
CA PRO A 190 7.78 9.73 -15.80
C PRO A 190 7.34 9.29 -17.19
N ASN A 191 6.25 9.91 -17.68
CA ASN A 191 5.72 9.68 -19.03
C ASN A 191 5.04 8.32 -19.28
N ASP A 192 4.74 7.55 -18.24
CA ASP A 192 3.89 6.37 -18.39
C ASP A 192 2.43 6.79 -18.58
N ARG A 193 1.81 6.30 -19.68
CA ARG A 193 0.45 6.71 -20.05
C ARG A 193 -0.59 6.24 -19.03
N GLU A 194 -0.47 5.00 -18.57
CA GLU A 194 -1.44 4.40 -17.64
C GLU A 194 -1.39 5.12 -16.29
N ILE A 195 -0.19 5.42 -15.79
CA ILE A 195 -0.01 6.16 -14.54
C ILE A 195 -0.64 7.56 -14.64
N ARG A 196 -0.42 8.27 -15.75
CA ARG A 196 -0.98 9.61 -15.95
C ARG A 196 -2.49 9.62 -16.08
N GLU A 197 -3.07 8.64 -16.76
CA GLU A 197 -4.52 8.50 -16.86
C GLU A 197 -5.15 8.23 -15.48
N ALA A 198 -4.58 7.30 -14.70
CA ALA A 198 -5.03 7.02 -13.34
C ALA A 198 -4.85 8.23 -12.41
N LEU A 199 -3.73 8.96 -12.52
CA LEU A 199 -3.48 10.18 -11.74
C LEU A 199 -4.51 11.28 -12.05
N LYS A 200 -4.90 11.43 -13.31
CA LYS A 200 -5.94 12.37 -13.73
C LYS A 200 -7.30 12.00 -13.10
N GLN A 201 -7.66 10.71 -13.11
CA GLN A 201 -8.89 10.21 -12.49
C GLN A 201 -8.88 10.46 -10.97
N ALA A 202 -7.76 10.16 -10.29
CA ALA A 202 -7.61 10.40 -8.86
C ALA A 202 -7.72 11.90 -8.51
N SER A 203 -7.09 12.77 -9.31
CA SER A 203 -7.17 14.23 -9.16
C SER A 203 -8.61 14.74 -9.33
N GLN A 204 -9.35 14.20 -10.28
CA GLN A 204 -10.74 14.56 -10.48
C GLN A 204 -11.61 14.11 -9.31
N GLY A 205 -11.49 12.83 -8.89
CA GLY A 205 -12.22 12.31 -7.73
C GLY A 205 -11.96 13.12 -6.45
N GLN A 206 -10.69 13.48 -6.19
CA GLN A 206 -10.33 14.32 -5.05
C GLN A 206 -11.02 15.70 -5.09
N ARG A 207 -11.12 16.33 -6.27
CA ARG A 207 -11.83 17.61 -6.44
C ARG A 207 -13.32 17.46 -6.16
N GLU A 208 -13.92 16.38 -6.65
CA GLU A 208 -15.34 16.08 -6.43
C GLU A 208 -15.65 15.83 -4.96
N ASP A 209 -14.80 15.07 -4.26
CA ASP A 209 -14.96 14.79 -2.84
C ASP A 209 -14.79 16.07 -1.98
N LYS A 210 -13.81 16.91 -2.32
CA LYS A 210 -13.65 18.24 -1.69
C LYS A 210 -14.86 19.14 -1.94
N ALA A 211 -15.43 19.11 -3.13
CA ALA A 211 -16.64 19.89 -3.47
C ALA A 211 -17.85 19.39 -2.68
N LYS A 212 -18.07 18.05 -2.62
CA LYS A 212 -19.14 17.44 -1.81
C LYS A 212 -18.98 17.76 -0.33
N ALA A 213 -17.78 17.62 0.22
CA ALA A 213 -17.48 17.97 1.60
C ALA A 213 -17.80 19.45 1.89
N LYS A 214 -17.36 20.36 1.01
CA LYS A 214 -17.67 21.77 1.13
C LYS A 214 -19.19 22.05 1.13
N GLN A 215 -19.93 21.41 0.25
CA GLN A 215 -21.38 21.52 0.17
C GLN A 215 -22.08 21.04 1.45
N VAL A 216 -21.65 19.89 1.98
CA VAL A 216 -22.17 19.33 3.25
C VAL A 216 -21.88 20.28 4.42
N TRP A 217 -20.68 20.84 4.51
CA TRP A 217 -20.33 21.83 5.53
C TRP A 217 -21.15 23.10 5.41
N GLN A 218 -21.31 23.63 4.20
CA GLN A 218 -22.14 24.82 3.95
C GLN A 218 -23.59 24.58 4.37
N SER A 219 -24.18 23.42 4.02
CA SER A 219 -25.54 23.09 4.39
C SER A 219 -25.76 22.91 5.89
N LYS A 220 -24.73 22.45 6.64
CA LYS A 220 -24.81 22.29 8.10
C LYS A 220 -24.58 23.61 8.86
N LEU A 221 -23.83 24.52 8.30
CA LEU A 221 -23.50 25.82 8.93
C LEU A 221 -24.53 26.91 8.65
N LEU A 222 -25.35 26.74 7.59
CA LEU A 222 -26.40 27.68 7.26
C LEU A 222 -27.60 27.48 8.18
N THR A 223 -28.07 28.57 8.80
CA THR A 223 -29.35 28.58 9.50
C THR A 223 -30.50 28.37 8.51
N GLU A 224 -31.70 27.95 9.00
CA GLU A 224 -32.87 27.78 8.14
C GLU A 224 -33.23 29.05 7.35
N GLU A 225 -33.01 30.21 7.94
CA GLU A 225 -33.20 31.51 7.31
C GLU A 225 -32.19 31.77 6.17
N GLU A 226 -30.95 31.37 6.36
CA GLU A 226 -29.89 31.46 5.34
C GLU A 226 -30.10 30.46 4.18
N LYS A 227 -30.61 29.26 4.47
CA LYS A 227 -31.02 28.28 3.46
C LYS A 227 -32.17 28.78 2.60
N ALA A 228 -33.15 29.42 3.22
CA ALA A 228 -34.28 30.06 2.50
C ALA A 228 -33.82 31.22 1.57
N CYS A 229 -32.79 31.95 1.96
CA CYS A 229 -32.20 33.00 1.13
C CYS A 229 -31.43 32.48 -0.09
N GLN A 230 -30.85 31.28 -0.04
CA GLN A 230 -30.16 30.70 -1.19
C GLN A 230 -31.12 30.15 -2.26
N GLY A 231 -32.33 29.77 -1.88
CA GLY A 231 -33.38 29.32 -2.81
C GLY A 231 -34.12 30.45 -3.52
N SER A 232 -34.02 31.67 -3.05
CA SER A 232 -34.63 32.83 -3.69
C SER A 232 -33.61 33.62 -4.50
N TRP A 233 -33.85 33.81 -5.78
CA TRP A 233 -33.06 34.64 -6.72
C TRP A 233 -33.01 36.12 -6.34
N LEU A 234 -32.85 36.46 -5.07
CA LEU A 234 -32.71 37.81 -4.60
C LEU A 234 -31.29 38.31 -4.87
N GLN A 235 -31.24 39.37 -5.61
CA GLN A 235 -30.03 40.07 -6.11
C GLN A 235 -28.97 40.28 -5.03
N PRO A 236 -27.66 40.23 -5.39
CA PRO A 236 -26.53 40.44 -4.48
C PRO A 236 -26.59 41.71 -3.65
N ALA A 237 -27.33 42.71 -4.09
CA ALA A 237 -27.52 44.00 -3.40
C ALA A 237 -28.25 43.87 -2.04
N VAL A 238 -29.17 42.90 -1.88
CA VAL A 238 -29.93 42.72 -0.63
C VAL A 238 -29.10 42.01 0.44
N LEU A 239 -28.21 41.09 0.03
CA LEU A 239 -27.27 40.39 0.92
C LEU A 239 -26.24 41.37 1.52
N LEU A 240 -25.72 42.29 0.72
CA LEU A 240 -24.80 43.33 1.18
C LEU A 240 -25.45 44.35 2.13
N ALA A 241 -26.72 44.65 1.93
CA ALA A 241 -27.47 45.55 2.82
C ALA A 241 -27.74 44.90 4.20
N ARG A 242 -28.05 43.57 4.25
CA ARG A 242 -28.25 42.86 5.51
C ARG A 242 -26.94 42.60 6.26
N CYS A 243 -25.84 42.32 5.58
CA CYS A 243 -24.51 42.20 6.19
C CYS A 243 -24.06 43.53 6.81
N LYS A 244 -24.28 44.66 6.14
CA LYS A 244 -23.97 45.99 6.69
C LYS A 244 -24.83 46.33 7.91
N ALA A 245 -26.10 45.93 7.94
CA ALA A 245 -26.98 46.17 9.09
C ALA A 245 -26.60 45.33 10.33
N ARG A 246 -26.06 44.11 10.13
CA ARG A 246 -25.63 43.23 11.23
C ARG A 246 -24.27 43.66 11.79
N TRP A 247 -23.36 44.09 10.93
CA TRP A 247 -22.05 44.62 11.35
C TRP A 247 -22.15 45.90 12.13
N CYS A 248 -23.07 46.78 11.73
CA CYS A 248 -23.35 48.01 12.49
C CYS A 248 -23.88 47.76 13.92
N ARG A 249 -24.63 46.68 14.19
CA ARG A 249 -25.09 46.34 15.54
C ARG A 249 -23.97 45.77 16.42
N CYS A 250 -23.01 45.04 15.87
CA CYS A 250 -21.86 44.49 16.60
C CYS A 250 -20.85 45.57 16.98
N CYS A 251 -20.59 46.53 16.10
CA CYS A 251 -19.69 47.67 16.35
C CYS A 251 -20.26 48.68 17.36
N ARG A 252 -21.60 48.84 17.41
CA ARG A 252 -22.25 49.76 18.34
C ARG A 252 -22.22 49.27 19.80
N ARG A 253 -21.99 47.96 20.06
CA ARG A 253 -21.86 47.41 21.43
C ARG A 253 -20.46 47.55 22.02
N LYS A 254 -19.42 47.76 21.21
CA LYS A 254 -18.04 47.93 21.69
C LYS A 254 -17.60 49.36 21.91
N GLY A 255 -18.48 50.37 21.61
CA GLY A 255 -18.15 51.77 21.74
C GLY A 255 -18.75 52.49 22.97
N LYS A 256 -19.23 51.73 23.99
CA LYS A 256 -19.76 52.32 25.24
C LYS A 256 -19.08 51.71 26.46
N SER A 257 -17.76 51.71 26.49
CA SER A 257 -16.99 51.58 27.72
C SER A 257 -15.60 52.13 27.46
N ALA A 258 -15.49 53.44 27.55
CA ALA A 258 -14.32 54.24 27.84
C ALA A 258 -14.82 55.51 28.49
#